data_5639bfd5a45c0d95a71b2511eeec86e8
#
_entry.id   5639bfd5a45c0d95a71b2511eeec86e8
#
_cell.length_a   1.000
_cell.length_b   1.000
_cell.length_c   1.000
_cell.angle_alpha   90.00
_cell.angle_beta   90.00
_cell.angle_gamma   90.00
#
_symmetry.space_group_name_H-M   'P 1'
#
loop_
_entity.id
_entity.type
_entity.pdbx_description
1 polymer ?
#
loop_
_entity_poly.entity_id
_entity_poly.type
_entity_poly.pdbx_seq_one_letter_code
_entity_poly.pdbx_strand_id
1 'polypeptide(L)'
;MATHFIFTRKQRSSALLLVFNAGVALVLYEAAHRYLPNLTSDSTALNELFDVLDIAIWFIEAILLGLALWFWCENKEIRVCVSSTKLSYFDPTFSDISWQVNIDDITQLKQISDTRQHISNFIVLKSGEKKQLMYHNYRGFNRHAFFEALVVANPSIILPDHPNRYKIQRPSWAKRIRKKFGLKD
;
A
#
# COMPACT_ATOMS: atom_id res chain seq x y z
N MET A 1 -6.25 21.40 -21.11
CA MET A 1 -5.41 20.19 -21.07
C MET A 1 -6.32 18.99 -20.96
N ALA A 2 -6.19 18.02 -21.86
CA ALA A 2 -6.97 16.78 -21.74
C ALA A 2 -6.44 15.94 -20.60
N THR A 3 -7.34 15.46 -19.75
CA THR A 3 -7.02 14.55 -18.65
C THR A 3 -7.40 13.14 -19.10
N HIS A 4 -6.46 12.23 -19.07
CA HIS A 4 -6.65 10.83 -19.50
C HIS A 4 -7.01 9.90 -18.36
N PHE A 5 -6.56 10.22 -17.12
CA PHE A 5 -6.84 9.42 -15.94
C PHE A 5 -6.82 10.28 -14.68
N ILE A 6 -7.81 10.08 -13.81
CA ILE A 6 -7.85 10.65 -12.47
C ILE A 6 -8.24 9.54 -11.48
N PHE A 7 -7.45 9.41 -10.42
CA PHE A 7 -7.79 8.65 -9.24
C PHE A 7 -7.74 9.56 -8.03
N THR A 8 -8.81 9.53 -7.24
CA THR A 8 -8.88 10.27 -5.98
C THR A 8 -9.43 9.35 -4.89
N ARG A 9 -8.86 9.45 -3.68
CA ARG A 9 -9.32 8.71 -2.51
C ARG A 9 -9.19 9.57 -1.27
N LYS A 10 -10.30 9.78 -0.58
CA LYS A 10 -10.33 10.54 0.68
C LYS A 10 -9.84 9.68 1.85
N GLN A 11 -9.07 10.26 2.76
CA GLN A 11 -8.58 9.60 3.97
C GLN A 11 -9.71 9.16 4.92
N ARG A 12 -10.88 9.79 4.86
CA ARG A 12 -12.07 9.37 5.61
C ARG A 12 -12.47 7.91 5.39
N SER A 13 -12.22 7.36 4.20
CA SER A 13 -12.46 5.93 3.95
C SER A 13 -11.52 5.03 4.75
N SER A 14 -10.31 5.50 5.05
CA SER A 14 -9.37 4.79 5.92
C SER A 14 -9.74 4.94 7.40
N ALA A 15 -10.28 6.09 7.81
CA ALA A 15 -10.81 6.29 9.15
C ALA A 15 -11.95 5.30 9.47
N LEU A 16 -12.89 5.12 8.54
CA LEU A 16 -13.98 4.15 8.70
C LEU A 16 -13.46 2.71 8.85
N LEU A 17 -12.42 2.35 8.10
CA LEU A 17 -11.79 1.03 8.22
C LEU A 17 -11.13 0.84 9.61
N LEU A 18 -10.49 1.88 10.15
CA LEU A 18 -9.90 1.83 11.49
C LEU A 18 -10.96 1.66 12.57
N VAL A 19 -12.07 2.38 12.48
CA VAL A 19 -13.22 2.20 13.41
C VAL A 19 -13.79 0.79 13.30
N PHE A 20 -13.92 0.26 12.07
CA PHE A 20 -14.36 -1.13 11.89
C PHE A 20 -13.40 -2.13 12.55
N ASN A 21 -12.08 -1.94 12.37
CA ASN A 21 -11.08 -2.81 13.00
C ASN A 21 -11.09 -2.70 14.52
N ALA A 22 -11.34 -1.52 15.09
CA ALA A 22 -11.56 -1.34 16.52
C ALA A 22 -12.75 -2.20 16.99
N GLY A 23 -13.89 -2.10 16.32
CA GLY A 23 -15.05 -2.95 16.64
C GLY A 23 -14.75 -4.46 16.55
N VAL A 24 -13.98 -4.88 15.53
CA VAL A 24 -13.54 -6.29 15.40
C VAL A 24 -12.63 -6.71 16.56
N ALA A 25 -11.69 -5.84 16.97
CA ALA A 25 -10.80 -6.14 18.09
C ALA A 25 -11.57 -6.34 19.40
N LEU A 26 -12.56 -5.49 19.69
CA LEU A 26 -13.44 -5.66 20.84
C LEU A 26 -14.25 -6.96 20.78
N VAL A 27 -14.80 -7.30 19.63
CA VAL A 27 -15.55 -8.57 19.47
C VAL A 27 -14.67 -9.77 19.70
N LEU A 28 -13.42 -9.74 19.20
CA LEU A 28 -12.45 -10.82 19.41
C LEU A 28 -12.02 -10.93 20.89
N TYR A 29 -11.83 -9.79 21.55
CA TYR A 29 -11.53 -9.72 22.96
C TYR A 29 -12.66 -10.33 23.81
N GLU A 30 -13.90 -9.90 23.58
CA GLU A 30 -15.07 -10.49 24.27
C GLU A 30 -15.25 -11.99 23.99
N ALA A 31 -15.01 -12.40 22.73
CA ALA A 31 -15.04 -13.82 22.39
C ALA A 31 -13.95 -14.62 23.11
N ALA A 32 -12.73 -14.04 23.24
CA ALA A 32 -11.65 -14.66 24.00
C ALA A 32 -12.04 -14.87 25.46
N HIS A 33 -12.55 -13.85 26.14
CA HIS A 33 -13.03 -13.95 27.53
C HIS A 33 -14.12 -14.99 27.72
N ARG A 34 -15.02 -15.14 26.75
CA ARG A 34 -16.15 -16.05 26.83
C ARG A 34 -15.80 -17.51 26.53
N TYR A 35 -14.91 -17.75 25.57
CA TYR A 35 -14.67 -19.09 25.05
C TYR A 35 -13.37 -19.73 25.51
N LEU A 36 -12.29 -18.95 25.75
CA LEU A 36 -11.01 -19.51 26.18
C LEU A 36 -11.08 -20.30 27.51
N PRO A 37 -11.85 -19.88 28.54
CA PRO A 37 -11.97 -20.64 29.78
C PRO A 37 -12.52 -22.06 29.58
N ASN A 38 -13.28 -22.29 28.51
CA ASN A 38 -13.83 -23.60 28.20
C ASN A 38 -12.86 -24.50 27.40
N LEU A 39 -11.76 -23.91 26.87
CA LEU A 39 -10.81 -24.64 26.03
C LEU A 39 -9.53 -25.04 26.76
N THR A 40 -9.26 -24.46 27.92
CA THR A 40 -8.07 -24.79 28.72
C THR A 40 -8.44 -25.06 30.19
N SER A 41 -7.74 -26.00 30.78
CA SER A 41 -7.84 -26.31 32.21
C SER A 41 -6.79 -25.56 33.05
N ASP A 42 -5.84 -24.90 32.45
CA ASP A 42 -4.81 -24.13 33.16
C ASP A 42 -5.33 -22.71 33.45
N SER A 43 -5.91 -22.57 34.64
CA SER A 43 -6.46 -21.28 35.09
C SER A 43 -5.40 -20.23 35.37
N THR A 44 -4.17 -20.61 35.71
CA THR A 44 -3.09 -19.65 35.99
C THR A 44 -2.61 -18.99 34.72
N ALA A 45 -2.28 -19.77 33.70
CA ALA A 45 -1.87 -19.23 32.40
C ALA A 45 -2.99 -18.41 31.74
N LEU A 46 -4.25 -18.79 31.94
CA LEU A 46 -5.40 -18.07 31.44
C LEU A 46 -5.53 -16.67 32.09
N ASN A 47 -5.39 -16.60 33.43
CA ASN A 47 -5.46 -15.32 34.15
C ASN A 47 -4.33 -14.39 33.73
N GLU A 48 -3.09 -14.88 33.66
CA GLU A 48 -1.95 -14.08 33.16
C GLU A 48 -2.17 -13.55 31.74
N LEU A 49 -2.75 -14.38 30.88
CA LEU A 49 -3.11 -13.94 29.52
C LEU A 49 -4.16 -12.83 29.53
N PHE A 50 -5.20 -12.96 30.36
CA PHE A 50 -6.24 -11.94 30.44
C PHE A 50 -5.74 -10.65 31.06
N ASP A 51 -4.89 -10.68 32.08
CA ASP A 51 -4.28 -9.49 32.65
C ASP A 51 -3.51 -8.67 31.61
N VAL A 52 -2.82 -9.35 30.69
CA VAL A 52 -2.13 -8.69 29.55
C VAL A 52 -3.12 -8.19 28.52
N LEU A 53 -4.12 -8.99 28.15
CA LEU A 53 -5.12 -8.62 27.14
C LEU A 53 -5.97 -7.44 27.59
N ASP A 54 -6.36 -7.39 28.87
CA ASP A 54 -7.19 -6.32 29.43
C ASP A 54 -6.49 -4.95 29.36
N ILE A 55 -5.17 -4.94 29.52
CA ILE A 55 -4.38 -3.72 29.32
C ILE A 55 -4.18 -3.43 27.84
N ALA A 56 -3.81 -4.46 27.05
CA ALA A 56 -3.45 -4.30 25.65
C ALA A 56 -4.63 -3.82 24.81
N ILE A 57 -5.86 -4.27 25.08
CA ILE A 57 -7.05 -3.88 24.31
C ILE A 57 -7.28 -2.37 24.36
N TRP A 58 -7.14 -1.74 25.54
CA TRP A 58 -7.31 -0.29 25.67
C TRP A 58 -6.27 0.51 24.91
N PHE A 59 -5.02 0.03 24.86
CA PHE A 59 -3.97 0.66 24.05
C PHE A 59 -4.26 0.51 22.55
N ILE A 60 -4.68 -0.67 22.11
CA ILE A 60 -5.05 -0.92 20.71
C ILE A 60 -6.22 -0.02 20.29
N GLU A 61 -7.27 0.03 21.10
CA GLU A 61 -8.43 0.87 20.86
C GLU A 61 -8.08 2.35 20.81
N ALA A 62 -7.29 2.84 21.77
CA ALA A 62 -6.84 4.22 21.79
C ALA A 62 -6.04 4.61 20.54
N ILE A 63 -5.15 3.71 20.07
CA ILE A 63 -4.38 3.93 18.85
C ILE A 63 -5.29 3.93 17.62
N LEU A 64 -6.17 2.92 17.47
CA LEU A 64 -7.06 2.81 16.30
C LEU A 64 -8.03 3.98 16.21
N LEU A 65 -8.66 4.35 17.33
CA LEU A 65 -9.60 5.47 17.37
C LEU A 65 -8.89 6.83 17.24
N GLY A 66 -7.71 6.98 17.84
CA GLY A 66 -6.88 8.18 17.68
C GLY A 66 -6.46 8.41 16.23
N LEU A 67 -5.99 7.36 15.53
CA LEU A 67 -5.68 7.40 14.10
C LEU A 67 -6.93 7.64 13.25
N ALA A 68 -8.06 7.01 13.59
CA ALA A 68 -9.32 7.23 12.89
C ALA A 68 -9.77 8.69 12.99
N LEU A 69 -9.71 9.28 14.19
CA LEU A 69 -10.04 10.67 14.42
C LEU A 69 -9.10 11.60 13.64
N TRP A 70 -7.81 11.33 13.67
CA TRP A 70 -6.82 12.10 12.91
C TRP A 70 -7.13 12.09 11.40
N PHE A 71 -7.31 10.91 10.79
CA PHE A 71 -7.66 10.81 9.37
C PHE A 71 -9.00 11.43 9.02
N TRP A 72 -9.95 11.40 9.97
CA TRP A 72 -11.25 12.05 9.79
C TRP A 72 -11.14 13.56 9.77
N CYS A 73 -10.36 14.14 10.69
CA CYS A 73 -10.16 15.58 10.82
C CYS A 73 -9.30 16.16 9.68
N GLU A 74 -8.18 15.51 9.33
CA GLU A 74 -7.33 15.98 8.25
C GLU A 74 -8.01 15.91 6.89
N ASN A 75 -8.78 14.85 6.63
CA ASN A 75 -9.56 14.62 5.41
C ASN A 75 -8.80 14.95 4.11
N LYS A 76 -7.50 14.73 4.08
CA LYS A 76 -6.67 14.92 2.89
C LYS A 76 -7.06 13.90 1.81
N GLU A 77 -6.73 14.21 0.56
CA GLU A 77 -7.10 13.38 -0.59
C GLU A 77 -5.85 12.89 -1.31
N ILE A 78 -5.71 11.55 -1.42
CA ILE A 78 -4.72 10.94 -2.30
C ILE A 78 -5.15 11.22 -3.73
N ARG A 79 -4.24 11.70 -4.57
CA ARG A 79 -4.52 12.02 -5.96
C ARG A 79 -3.44 11.51 -6.91
N VAL A 80 -3.88 10.79 -7.94
CA VAL A 80 -3.04 10.42 -9.09
C VAL A 80 -3.72 10.93 -10.35
N CYS A 81 -3.03 11.77 -11.12
CA CYS A 81 -3.59 12.35 -12.33
C CYS A 81 -2.60 12.23 -13.49
N VAL A 82 -3.07 11.68 -14.61
CA VAL A 82 -2.37 11.67 -15.91
C VAL A 82 -3.08 12.62 -16.86
N SER A 83 -2.37 13.66 -17.27
CA SER A 83 -2.82 14.57 -18.32
C SER A 83 -1.98 14.37 -19.58
N SER A 84 -2.33 15.04 -20.67
CA SER A 84 -1.57 14.99 -21.92
C SER A 84 -0.10 15.44 -21.78
N THR A 85 0.24 16.23 -20.76
CA THR A 85 1.59 16.80 -20.59
C THR A 85 2.27 16.40 -19.29
N LYS A 86 1.51 16.00 -18.26
CA LYS A 86 2.04 15.82 -16.90
C LYS A 86 1.43 14.64 -16.20
N LEU A 87 2.26 13.93 -15.41
CA LEU A 87 1.84 12.99 -14.37
C LEU A 87 2.05 13.66 -13.03
N SER A 88 0.99 13.76 -12.23
CA SER A 88 1.02 14.29 -10.88
C SER A 88 0.59 13.24 -9.86
N TYR A 89 1.26 13.22 -8.73
CA TYR A 89 1.04 12.30 -7.61
C TYR A 89 1.06 13.08 -6.30
N PHE A 90 0.07 12.83 -5.48
CA PHE A 90 -0.03 13.35 -4.13
C PHE A 90 -0.55 12.27 -3.18
N ASP A 91 0.22 11.95 -2.16
CA ASP A 91 -0.15 11.01 -1.09
C ASP A 91 0.19 11.62 0.28
N PRO A 92 -0.80 12.10 1.01
CA PRO A 92 -0.61 12.73 2.31
C PRO A 92 -0.70 11.75 3.48
N THR A 93 -0.69 10.43 3.27
CA THR A 93 -1.06 9.44 4.30
C THR A 93 -0.18 9.51 5.54
N PHE A 94 1.15 9.58 5.40
CA PHE A 94 2.09 9.67 6.53
C PHE A 94 3.14 10.78 6.35
N SER A 95 3.33 11.20 5.12
CA SER A 95 4.20 12.31 4.75
C SER A 95 3.63 12.93 3.48
N ASP A 96 3.54 14.24 3.38
CA ASP A 96 3.00 14.91 2.20
C ASP A 96 3.90 14.65 0.98
N ILE A 97 3.86 13.40 0.47
CA ILE A 97 4.60 13.01 -0.73
C ILE A 97 3.89 13.63 -1.93
N SER A 98 4.52 14.62 -2.53
CA SER A 98 4.01 15.29 -3.72
C SER A 98 5.10 15.41 -4.77
N TRP A 99 4.78 15.01 -6.00
CA TRP A 99 5.65 15.26 -7.13
C TRP A 99 4.85 15.36 -8.43
N GLN A 100 5.43 16.06 -9.38
CA GLN A 100 4.89 16.24 -10.71
C GLN A 100 6.04 16.10 -11.72
N VAL A 101 5.80 15.37 -12.80
CA VAL A 101 6.77 15.15 -13.87
C VAL A 101 6.12 15.35 -15.22
N ASN A 102 6.89 15.81 -16.22
CA ASN A 102 6.40 15.87 -17.59
C ASN A 102 6.29 14.46 -18.15
N ILE A 103 5.24 14.17 -18.88
CA ILE A 103 5.02 12.86 -19.50
C ILE A 103 6.15 12.51 -20.48
N ASP A 104 6.67 13.49 -21.22
CA ASP A 104 7.76 13.30 -22.19
C ASP A 104 9.09 12.90 -21.52
N ASP A 105 9.26 13.22 -20.24
CA ASP A 105 10.44 12.85 -19.47
C ASP A 105 10.39 11.43 -18.92
N ILE A 106 9.24 10.76 -18.98
CA ILE A 106 9.07 9.41 -18.49
C ILE A 106 9.57 8.40 -19.53
N THR A 107 10.50 7.54 -19.12
CA THR A 107 11.01 6.44 -19.97
C THR A 107 10.36 5.11 -19.66
N GLN A 108 10.07 4.85 -18.40
CA GLN A 108 9.59 3.53 -17.99
C GLN A 108 8.79 3.58 -16.68
N LEU A 109 7.76 2.74 -16.59
CA LEU A 109 7.14 2.33 -15.34
C LEU A 109 7.71 0.97 -14.91
N LYS A 110 8.29 0.90 -13.72
CA LYS A 110 8.81 -0.35 -13.15
C LYS A 110 7.94 -0.84 -12.00
N GLN A 111 7.57 -2.11 -12.07
CA GLN A 111 6.91 -2.83 -10.98
C GLN A 111 7.87 -3.88 -10.43
N ILE A 112 8.30 -3.72 -9.19
CA ILE A 112 9.30 -4.56 -8.55
C ILE A 112 8.69 -5.17 -7.29
N SER A 113 8.91 -6.47 -7.09
CA SER A 113 8.69 -7.13 -5.82
C SER A 113 10.03 -7.65 -5.30
N ASP A 114 10.33 -7.43 -4.04
CA ASP A 114 11.50 -8.05 -3.42
C ASP A 114 11.19 -9.50 -2.95
N THR A 115 12.20 -10.16 -2.40
CA THR A 115 12.08 -11.53 -1.87
C THR A 115 11.19 -11.64 -0.64
N ARG A 116 10.87 -10.51 0.02
CA ARG A 116 9.96 -10.39 1.17
C ARG A 116 8.56 -9.96 0.74
N GLN A 117 8.25 -10.01 -0.57
CA GLN A 117 6.99 -9.59 -1.17
C GLN A 117 6.67 -8.08 -1.01
N HIS A 118 7.67 -7.24 -0.66
CA HIS A 118 7.46 -5.81 -0.72
C HIS A 118 7.35 -5.35 -2.16
N ILE A 119 6.23 -4.72 -2.46
CA ILE A 119 5.92 -4.21 -3.78
C ILE A 119 6.34 -2.75 -3.86
N SER A 120 7.03 -2.40 -4.95
CA SER A 120 7.43 -1.02 -5.23
C SER A 120 7.20 -0.71 -6.71
N ASN A 121 6.59 0.43 -6.96
CA ASN A 121 6.38 0.93 -8.31
C ASN A 121 7.15 2.24 -8.46
N PHE A 122 7.85 2.40 -9.58
CA PHE A 122 8.66 3.57 -9.87
C PHE A 122 8.40 4.08 -11.27
N ILE A 123 8.21 5.37 -11.39
CA ILE A 123 8.35 6.12 -12.65
C ILE A 123 9.83 6.44 -12.81
N VAL A 124 10.44 6.01 -13.92
CA VAL A 124 11.83 6.30 -14.27
C VAL A 124 11.87 7.39 -15.29
N LEU A 125 12.62 8.44 -15.01
CA LEU A 125 12.77 9.61 -15.89
C LEU A 125 13.98 9.45 -16.83
N LYS A 126 14.04 10.24 -17.89
CA LYS A 126 15.20 10.33 -18.81
C LYS A 126 16.49 10.68 -18.08
N SER A 127 16.40 11.45 -17.00
CA SER A 127 17.53 11.76 -16.12
C SER A 127 18.06 10.57 -15.32
N GLY A 128 17.36 9.44 -15.33
CA GLY A 128 17.65 8.28 -14.46
C GLY A 128 17.02 8.38 -13.07
N GLU A 129 16.43 9.53 -12.71
CA GLU A 129 15.71 9.70 -11.45
C GLU A 129 14.51 8.77 -11.38
N LYS A 130 14.21 8.27 -10.16
CA LYS A 130 13.06 7.39 -9.91
C LYS A 130 12.11 8.05 -8.95
N LYS A 131 10.85 8.19 -9.34
CA LYS A 131 9.76 8.67 -8.48
C LYS A 131 8.91 7.48 -8.06
N GLN A 132 8.75 7.30 -6.75
CA GLN A 132 7.93 6.22 -6.22
C GLN A 132 6.44 6.53 -6.38
N LEU A 133 5.66 5.50 -6.72
CA LEU A 133 4.21 5.57 -6.90
C LEU A 133 3.54 4.38 -6.22
N MET A 134 2.80 4.62 -5.13
CA MET A 134 2.28 3.55 -4.25
C MET A 134 0.89 3.04 -4.63
N TYR A 135 0.52 3.06 -5.91
CA TYR A 135 -0.85 2.69 -6.34
C TYR A 135 -1.26 1.24 -5.97
N HIS A 136 -0.30 0.37 -5.69
CA HIS A 136 -0.60 -1.00 -5.23
C HIS A 136 -1.34 -1.03 -3.88
N ASN A 137 -1.20 0.02 -3.06
CA ASN A 137 -1.87 0.18 -1.77
C ASN A 137 -3.27 0.79 -1.89
N TYR A 138 -3.66 1.25 -3.09
CA TYR A 138 -4.91 1.98 -3.25
C TYR A 138 -6.03 1.07 -3.70
N ARG A 139 -6.97 0.79 -2.80
CA ARG A 139 -8.20 0.06 -3.14
C ARG A 139 -9.00 0.84 -4.19
N GLY A 140 -9.40 0.16 -5.26
CA GLY A 140 -10.16 0.76 -6.35
C GLY A 140 -9.31 1.46 -7.41
N PHE A 141 -7.98 1.45 -7.31
CA PHE A 141 -7.12 1.97 -8.36
C PHE A 141 -7.16 1.07 -9.61
N ASN A 142 -7.70 1.61 -10.70
CA ASN A 142 -7.75 0.88 -11.97
C ASN A 142 -6.40 0.96 -12.70
N ARG A 143 -5.59 -0.07 -12.54
CA ARG A 143 -4.24 -0.14 -13.11
C ARG A 143 -4.25 -0.21 -14.64
N HIS A 144 -5.24 -0.88 -15.24
CA HIS A 144 -5.37 -0.94 -16.69
C HIS A 144 -5.62 0.44 -17.28
N ALA A 145 -6.63 1.16 -16.78
CA ALA A 145 -6.93 2.51 -17.23
C ALA A 145 -5.76 3.48 -17.01
N PHE A 146 -5.01 3.31 -15.90
CA PHE A 146 -3.80 4.09 -15.66
C PHE A 146 -2.69 3.83 -16.70
N PHE A 147 -2.45 2.56 -17.05
CA PHE A 147 -1.46 2.18 -18.07
C PHE A 147 -1.88 2.67 -19.46
N GLU A 148 -3.14 2.50 -19.82
CA GLU A 148 -3.70 3.04 -21.07
C GLU A 148 -3.53 4.56 -21.15
N ALA A 149 -3.82 5.27 -20.08
CA ALA A 149 -3.65 6.72 -20.02
C ALA A 149 -2.19 7.15 -20.21
N LEU A 150 -1.22 6.40 -19.68
CA LEU A 150 0.20 6.65 -19.89
C LEU A 150 0.59 6.44 -21.36
N VAL A 151 0.10 5.35 -21.99
CA VAL A 151 0.38 5.06 -23.41
C VAL A 151 -0.27 6.11 -24.33
N VAL A 152 -1.49 6.53 -24.04
CA VAL A 152 -2.17 7.59 -24.79
C VAL A 152 -1.42 8.91 -24.68
N ALA A 153 -0.91 9.25 -23.50
CA ALA A 153 -0.17 10.48 -23.27
C ALA A 153 1.25 10.43 -23.87
N ASN A 154 1.92 9.29 -23.82
CA ASN A 154 3.24 9.08 -24.43
C ASN A 154 3.45 7.60 -24.80
N PRO A 155 3.29 7.23 -26.08
CA PRO A 155 3.46 5.85 -26.56
C PRO A 155 4.86 5.28 -26.42
N SER A 156 5.87 6.11 -26.15
CA SER A 156 7.26 5.66 -25.97
C SER A 156 7.57 5.13 -24.56
N ILE A 157 6.63 5.26 -23.62
CA ILE A 157 6.81 4.77 -22.24
C ILE A 157 6.85 3.25 -22.24
N ILE A 158 7.92 2.68 -21.68
CA ILE A 158 8.03 1.24 -21.49
C ILE A 158 7.21 0.85 -20.24
N LEU A 159 6.13 0.12 -20.47
CA LEU A 159 5.28 -0.42 -19.39
C LEU A 159 5.66 -1.86 -19.06
N PRO A 160 5.31 -2.35 -17.86
CA PRO A 160 5.34 -3.77 -17.53
C PRO A 160 4.39 -4.57 -18.44
N ASP A 161 4.74 -5.81 -18.77
CA ASP A 161 3.93 -6.69 -19.64
C ASP A 161 2.51 -6.91 -19.12
N HIS A 162 2.31 -6.78 -17.82
CA HIS A 162 1.00 -6.94 -17.19
C HIS A 162 0.87 -6.08 -15.92
N PRO A 163 -0.27 -5.38 -15.73
CA PRO A 163 -0.49 -4.47 -14.60
C PRO A 163 -0.41 -5.12 -13.21
N ASN A 164 -0.65 -6.44 -13.13
CA ASN A 164 -0.67 -7.19 -11.87
C ASN A 164 0.55 -8.12 -11.70
N ARG A 165 1.51 -8.12 -12.62
CA ARG A 165 2.74 -8.92 -12.50
C ARG A 165 3.90 -8.05 -12.08
N TYR A 166 4.59 -8.48 -11.03
CA TYR A 166 5.76 -7.79 -10.48
C TYR A 166 7.02 -8.57 -10.79
N LYS A 167 8.04 -7.87 -11.27
CA LYS A 167 9.35 -8.47 -11.50
C LYS A 167 10.03 -8.68 -10.15
N ILE A 168 10.36 -9.94 -9.81
CA ILE A 168 11.03 -10.27 -8.55
C ILE A 168 12.47 -9.78 -8.61
N GLN A 169 12.83 -8.86 -7.73
CA GLN A 169 14.20 -8.39 -7.59
C GLN A 169 14.92 -9.21 -6.52
N ARG A 170 15.80 -10.09 -6.96
CA ARG A 170 16.59 -10.92 -6.06
C ARG A 170 17.92 -10.26 -5.73
N PRO A 171 18.47 -10.44 -4.51
CA PRO A 171 19.81 -10.01 -4.13
C PRO A 171 20.85 -10.63 -5.05
N SER A 172 22.00 -9.95 -5.23
CA SER A 172 23.07 -10.40 -6.12
C SER A 172 23.61 -11.80 -5.79
N TRP A 173 23.69 -12.13 -4.51
CA TRP A 173 24.11 -13.46 -4.06
C TRP A 173 23.11 -14.55 -4.48
N ALA A 174 21.81 -14.32 -4.37
CA ALA A 174 20.77 -15.26 -4.76
C ALA A 174 20.79 -15.51 -6.28
N LYS A 175 21.03 -14.46 -7.09
CA LYS A 175 21.20 -14.58 -8.54
C LYS A 175 22.41 -15.44 -8.88
N ARG A 176 23.58 -15.28 -8.18
CA ARG A 176 24.77 -16.10 -8.39
C ARG A 176 24.49 -17.57 -8.09
N ILE A 177 23.82 -17.87 -6.99
CA ILE A 177 23.46 -19.26 -6.63
C ILE A 177 22.54 -19.85 -7.70
N ARG A 178 21.46 -19.17 -8.10
CA ARG A 178 20.54 -19.65 -9.13
C ARG A 178 21.26 -19.92 -10.46
N LYS A 179 22.13 -19.00 -10.89
CA LYS A 179 22.95 -19.19 -12.10
C LYS A 179 23.82 -20.45 -12.01
N LYS A 180 24.41 -20.75 -10.84
CA LYS A 180 25.24 -21.96 -10.61
C LYS A 180 24.39 -23.24 -10.73
N PHE A 181 23.10 -23.20 -10.41
CA PHE A 181 22.16 -24.31 -10.52
C PHE A 181 21.35 -24.31 -11.83
N GLY A 182 21.71 -23.49 -12.82
CA GLY A 182 21.01 -23.43 -14.11
C GLY A 182 19.56 -22.91 -14.07
N LEU A 183 19.15 -22.28 -12.96
CA LEU A 183 17.81 -21.73 -12.79
C LEU A 183 17.71 -20.35 -13.45
N LYS A 184 16.67 -20.12 -14.26
CA LYS A 184 16.38 -18.82 -14.88
C LYS A 184 15.99 -17.79 -13.82
N ASP A 185 16.39 -16.53 -14.04
CA ASP A 185 15.99 -15.37 -13.20
C ASP A 185 14.52 -14.97 -13.40
#